data_593102c94998c9b5dbde9e6cb13ca345
#
_entry.id   593102c94998c9b5dbde9e6cb13ca345
#
_cell.length_a   1.000
_cell.length_b   1.000
_cell.length_c   1.000
_cell.angle_alpha   90.00
_cell.angle_beta   90.00
_cell.angle_gamma   90.00
#
_symmetry.space_group_name_H-M   'P 1'
#
loop_
_entity.id
_entity.type
_entity.pdbx_description
1 polymer ?
#
loop_
_entity_poly.entity_id
_entity_poly.type
_entity_poly.pdbx_seq_one_letter_code
_entity_poly.pdbx_strand_id
1 'polypeptide(L)'
;MKEDEEATVQLDGEIVTRADVHIDGMHCMNCKNSVTRSLQKMSGVSADVDLKHGVAHVEATRELSDEEITFAIERLDFKVTVIERF
;
A
#
# COMPACT_ATOMS: atom_id res chain seq x y z
N MET A 1 -24.83 -10.00 -3.63
CA MET A 1 -24.27 -9.79 -3.50
C MET A 1 -23.61 -9.23 -3.06
N LYS A 2 -23.47 -9.28 -2.96
CA LYS A 2 -22.63 -8.94 -2.59
C LYS A 2 -22.16 -8.30 -1.97
N GLU A 3 -22.22 -8.32 -1.56
CA GLU A 3 -21.67 -7.74 -1.07
C GLU A 3 -20.82 -7.39 -0.52
N ASP A 4 -20.69 -7.81 -0.45
CA ASP A 4 -19.68 -7.56 0.03
C ASP A 4 -18.83 -7.04 -0.16
N GLU A 5 -18.91 -6.99 -0.42
CA GLU A 5 -17.97 -6.51 -0.63
C GLU A 5 -17.56 -5.34 -0.46
N GLU A 6 -17.65 -4.97 -0.15
CA GLU A 6 -17.36 -4.00 0.20
C GLU A 6 -16.43 -3.24 0.64
N ALA A 7 -16.37 -2.99 1.11
CA ALA A 7 -15.44 -2.22 1.85
C ALA A 7 -14.03 -2.42 1.38
N THR A 8 -13.81 -3.47 0.75
CA THR A 8 -12.52 -3.82 0.20
C THR A 8 -12.39 -3.28 -1.21
N VAL A 9 -11.26 -2.67 -1.50
CA VAL A 9 -10.96 -2.26 -2.86
C VAL A 9 -10.84 -3.50 -3.72
N GLN A 10 -11.65 -3.58 -4.73
CA GLN A 10 -11.59 -4.68 -5.66
C GLN A 10 -10.80 -4.28 -6.88
N LEU A 11 -9.83 -5.10 -7.21
CA LEU A 11 -9.01 -4.86 -8.37
C LEU A 11 -9.58 -5.62 -9.54
N ASP A 12 -9.76 -4.93 -10.65
CA ASP A 12 -10.19 -5.55 -11.88
C ASP A 12 -8.98 -6.10 -12.59
N GLY A 13 -8.98 -7.40 -12.83
CA GLY A 13 -7.90 -8.02 -13.54
C GLY A 13 -6.88 -8.66 -12.61
N GLU A 14 -5.80 -9.09 -13.20
CA GLU A 14 -4.77 -9.83 -12.46
C GLU A 14 -3.80 -8.89 -11.77
N ILE A 15 -3.30 -9.34 -10.62
CA ILE A 15 -2.27 -8.61 -9.91
C ILE A 15 -0.97 -8.75 -10.70
N VAL A 16 -0.42 -7.61 -11.10
CA VAL A 16 0.81 -7.54 -11.88
C VAL A 16 1.99 -7.22 -10.97
N THR A 17 1.77 -6.36 -9.99
CA THR A 17 2.82 -5.91 -9.09
C THR A 17 2.47 -6.31 -7.66
N ARG A 18 3.42 -6.93 -6.98
CA ARG A 18 3.32 -7.20 -5.54
C ARG A 18 4.60 -6.77 -4.89
N ALA A 19 4.47 -6.07 -3.78
CA ALA A 19 5.63 -5.60 -3.05
C ALA A 19 5.32 -5.46 -1.58
N ASP A 20 6.31 -5.77 -0.75
CA ASP A 20 6.25 -5.46 0.67
C ASP A 20 7.14 -4.26 0.90
N VAL A 21 6.56 -3.20 1.42
CA VAL A 21 7.26 -1.93 1.63
C VAL A 21 7.46 -1.75 3.12
N HIS A 22 8.72 -1.71 3.53
CA HIS A 22 9.06 -1.51 4.93
C HIS A 22 9.13 -0.01 5.21
N ILE A 23 8.38 0.41 6.22
CA ILE A 23 8.18 1.82 6.51
C ILE A 23 8.65 2.12 7.92
N ASP A 24 9.52 3.13 8.05
CA ASP A 24 9.99 3.60 9.35
C ASP A 24 9.15 4.79 9.80
N GLY A 25 8.83 4.83 11.09
CA GLY A 25 8.09 5.93 11.66
C GLY A 25 6.60 5.71 11.80
N MET A 26 6.11 4.55 11.41
CA MET A 26 4.69 4.24 11.48
C MET A 26 4.39 3.58 12.82
N HIS A 27 3.81 4.36 13.74
CA HIS A 27 3.64 3.90 15.12
C HIS A 27 2.21 3.88 15.62
N CYS A 28 1.26 4.39 14.86
CA CYS A 28 -0.12 4.48 15.35
C CYS A 28 -1.11 4.15 14.24
N MET A 29 -2.37 3.98 14.64
CA MET A 29 -3.42 3.63 13.70
C MET A 29 -3.65 4.73 12.67
N ASN A 30 -3.51 5.98 13.08
CA ASN A 30 -3.64 7.09 12.13
C ASN A 30 -2.55 7.03 11.07
N CYS A 31 -1.36 6.64 11.46
CA CYS A 31 -0.25 6.48 10.52
C CYS A 31 -0.57 5.37 9.53
N LYS A 32 -1.04 4.24 10.04
CA LYS A 32 -1.46 3.13 9.18
C LYS A 32 -2.53 3.58 8.19
N ASN A 33 -3.54 4.27 8.68
CA ASN A 33 -4.65 4.72 7.83
C ASN A 33 -4.17 5.70 6.77
N SER A 34 -3.26 6.59 7.12
CA SER A 34 -2.71 7.55 6.18
C SER A 34 -1.96 6.85 5.05
N VAL A 35 -1.13 5.88 5.40
CA VAL A 35 -0.36 5.13 4.41
C VAL A 35 -1.28 4.35 3.50
N THR A 36 -2.25 3.64 4.09
CA THR A 36 -3.21 2.86 3.33
C THR A 36 -3.95 3.75 2.33
N ARG A 37 -4.41 4.88 2.82
CA ARG A 37 -5.18 5.80 1.99
C ARG A 37 -4.36 6.37 0.86
N SER A 38 -3.12 6.74 1.15
CA SER A 38 -2.24 7.31 0.14
C SER A 38 -1.95 6.32 -0.98
N LEU A 39 -1.72 5.06 -0.61
CA LEU A 39 -1.46 4.03 -1.61
C LEU A 39 -2.70 3.70 -2.42
N GLN A 40 -3.85 3.64 -1.77
CA GLN A 40 -5.08 3.27 -2.46
C GLN A 40 -5.64 4.37 -3.34
N LYS A 41 -5.12 5.58 -3.24
CA LYS A 41 -5.49 6.66 -4.15
C LYS A 41 -4.98 6.43 -5.55
N MET A 42 -3.96 5.61 -5.70
CA MET A 42 -3.41 5.31 -7.02
C MET A 42 -4.31 4.30 -7.71
N SER A 43 -4.54 4.52 -9.01
CA SER A 43 -5.41 3.64 -9.81
C SER A 43 -4.89 2.22 -9.83
N GLY A 44 -5.78 1.28 -9.57
CA GLY A 44 -5.45 -0.13 -9.65
C GLY A 44 -4.55 -0.63 -8.54
N VAL A 45 -4.44 0.12 -7.44
CA VAL A 45 -3.55 -0.24 -6.34
C VAL A 45 -4.37 -0.59 -5.11
N SER A 46 -3.99 -1.68 -4.46
CA SER A 46 -4.54 -2.09 -3.17
C SER A 46 -3.40 -2.20 -2.17
N ALA A 47 -3.66 -1.78 -0.96
CA ALA A 47 -2.64 -1.82 0.08
C ALA A 47 -3.21 -2.36 1.37
N ASP A 48 -2.41 -3.18 2.06
CA ASP A 48 -2.75 -3.71 3.36
C ASP A 48 -1.55 -3.46 4.27
N VAL A 49 -1.74 -2.67 5.31
CA VAL A 49 -0.65 -2.24 6.16
C VAL A 49 -0.64 -3.01 7.45
N ASP A 50 0.51 -3.59 7.77
CA ASP A 50 0.73 -4.29 9.03
C ASP A 50 1.49 -3.34 9.96
N LEU A 51 0.76 -2.75 10.88
CA LEU A 51 1.34 -1.77 11.80
C LEU A 51 2.37 -2.40 12.72
N LYS A 52 2.11 -3.61 13.14
CA LYS A 52 2.98 -4.30 14.08
C LYS A 52 4.38 -4.51 13.52
N HIS A 53 4.46 -4.80 12.22
CA HIS A 53 5.74 -5.08 11.57
C HIS A 53 6.26 -3.91 10.74
N GLY A 54 5.46 -2.84 10.64
CA GLY A 54 5.87 -1.68 9.85
C GLY A 54 5.98 -1.96 8.37
N VAL A 55 5.10 -2.82 7.86
CA VAL A 55 5.14 -3.25 6.46
C VAL A 55 3.82 -2.96 5.78
N ALA A 56 3.89 -2.44 4.57
CA ALA A 56 2.72 -2.27 3.72
C ALA A 56 2.79 -3.28 2.59
N HIS A 57 1.77 -4.12 2.50
CA HIS A 57 1.65 -5.09 1.41
C HIS A 57 0.90 -4.42 0.27
N VAL A 58 1.60 -4.18 -0.83
CA VAL A 58 1.07 -3.44 -1.96
C VAL A 58 0.84 -4.37 -3.12
N GLU A 59 -0.36 -4.29 -3.71
CA GLU A 59 -0.70 -5.06 -4.90
C GLU A 59 -1.31 -4.12 -5.92
N ALA A 60 -1.01 -4.36 -7.19
CA ALA A 60 -1.54 -3.51 -8.24
C ALA A 60 -1.78 -4.34 -9.51
N THR A 61 -2.77 -3.89 -10.29
CA THR A 61 -3.08 -4.51 -11.57
C THR A 61 -2.27 -3.89 -12.71
N ARG A 62 -1.36 -2.99 -12.37
CA ARG A 62 -0.44 -2.37 -13.33
C ARG A 62 0.94 -2.31 -12.72
N GLU A 63 1.91 -1.98 -13.53
CA GLU A 63 3.26 -1.85 -13.02
C GLU A 63 3.37 -0.60 -12.16
N LEU A 64 4.00 -0.77 -11.01
CA LEU A 64 4.34 0.34 -10.13
C LEU A 64 5.84 0.39 -9.97
N SER A 65 6.38 1.59 -10.09
CA SER A 65 7.81 1.78 -9.83
C SER A 65 8.03 1.98 -8.33
N ASP A 66 9.26 1.72 -7.90
CA ASP A 66 9.63 1.98 -6.51
C ASP A 66 9.45 3.45 -6.17
N GLU A 67 9.70 4.33 -7.13
CA GLU A 67 9.55 5.76 -6.93
C GLU A 67 8.12 6.16 -6.64
N GLU A 68 7.16 5.55 -7.33
CA GLU A 68 5.75 5.85 -7.08
C GLU A 68 5.35 5.44 -5.67
N ILE A 69 5.78 4.25 -5.27
CA ILE A 69 5.45 3.74 -3.93
C ILE A 69 6.12 4.61 -2.87
N THR A 70 7.40 4.89 -3.06
CA THR A 70 8.17 5.69 -2.11
C THR A 70 7.56 7.08 -1.98
N PHE A 71 7.22 7.70 -3.08
CA PHE A 71 6.64 9.03 -3.05
C PHE A 71 5.32 9.06 -2.28
N ALA A 72 4.47 8.05 -2.53
CA ALA A 72 3.16 7.98 -1.87
C ALA A 72 3.30 7.88 -0.35
N ILE A 73 4.39 7.30 0.13
CA ILE A 73 4.61 7.10 1.56
C ILE A 73 5.40 8.26 2.16
N GLU A 74 6.46 8.69 1.48
CA GLU A 74 7.34 9.71 2.06
C GLU A 74 6.71 11.09 2.09
N ARG A 75 5.71 11.34 1.26
CA ARG A 75 4.95 12.58 1.32
C ARG A 75 4.21 12.73 2.65
N LEU A 76 4.07 11.65 3.40
CA LEU A 76 3.39 11.65 4.69
C LEU A 76 4.38 11.75 5.85
N ASP A 77 5.64 12.06 5.56
CA ASP A 77 6.72 12.18 6.55
C ASP A 77 7.15 10.83 7.12
N PHE A 78 6.86 9.75 6.43
CA PHE A 78 7.39 8.43 6.75
C PHE A 78 8.56 8.14 5.84
N LYS A 79 9.35 7.14 6.20
CA LYS A 79 10.51 6.77 5.43
C LYS A 79 10.41 5.33 4.98
N VAL A 80 10.63 5.12 3.68
CA VAL A 80 10.68 3.77 3.12
C VAL A 80 12.12 3.28 3.25
N THR A 81 12.28 2.14 3.93
CA THR A 81 13.61 1.59 4.16
C THR A 81 13.95 0.50 3.16
N VAL A 82 12.99 -0.38 2.86
CA VAL A 82 13.20 -1.49 1.92
C VAL A 82 11.91 -1.73 1.16
N ILE A 83 12.03 -2.03 -0.13
CA ILE A 83 10.92 -2.50 -0.94
C ILE A 83 11.30 -3.88 -1.46
N GLU A 84 10.51 -4.88 -1.05
CA GLU A 84 10.71 -6.25 -1.51
C GLU A 84 9.66 -6.58 -2.54
N ARG A 85 10.10 -6.99 -3.71
CA ARG A 85 9.19 -7.33 -4.79
C ARG A 85 9.08 -8.84 -4.94
N PHE A 86 7.90 -9.27 -5.35
CA PHE A 86 7.64 -10.69 -5.55
C PHE A 86 7.31 -11.02 -6.99
#